data_d69cdb1f1eec9950610388738ed66b0a
#
_entry.id   d69cdb1f1eec9950610388738ed66b0a
#
_cell.length_a   1.000
_cell.length_b   1.000
_cell.length_c   1.000
_cell.angle_alpha   90.00
_cell.angle_beta   90.00
_cell.angle_gamma   90.00
#
_symmetry.space_group_name_H-M   'P 1'
#
loop_
_entity.id
_entity.type
_entity.pdbx_description
1 polymer ?
#
loop_
_entity_poly.entity_id
_entity_poly.type
_entity_poly.pdbx_seq_one_letter_code
_entity_poly.pdbx_strand_id
1 'polypeptide(L)'
;MLARDAMSSPVVTVGAWTPVETAVHLLVDNGFTALPVLDEDNRLVGIVTEADLLRNRMAPDPHRIGGFDGRRGHRRPQTVGDVMTTPVESLTPGADVADAAQIMVDERIRCLPIVDGRRVVGVLTRRDLLRLTADSPSPGVRPPRSPLRDLDPDCP
;
A
#
# COMPACT_ATOMS: atom_id res chain seq x y z
N MET A 1 -3.08 15.44 -15.37
CA MET A 1 -2.64 15.69 -13.98
C MET A 1 -1.42 14.84 -13.72
N LEU A 2 -0.41 15.39 -13.09
CA LEU A 2 0.86 14.71 -12.87
C LEU A 2 0.89 13.99 -11.52
N ALA A 3 1.68 12.93 -11.44
CA ALA A 3 1.82 12.12 -10.23
C ALA A 3 2.21 12.97 -9.00
N ARG A 4 3.07 13.97 -9.18
CA ARG A 4 3.46 14.91 -8.10
C ARG A 4 2.29 15.73 -7.52
N ASP A 5 1.24 15.95 -8.32
CA ASP A 5 0.08 16.75 -7.87
C ASP A 5 -0.90 15.91 -7.03
N ALA A 6 -0.82 14.60 -7.19
CA ALA A 6 -1.72 13.62 -6.56
C ALA A 6 -1.06 12.79 -5.46
N MET A 7 0.28 12.68 -5.46
CA MET A 7 1.00 11.84 -4.50
C MET A 7 0.90 12.36 -3.06
N SER A 8 0.97 11.44 -2.12
CA SER A 8 1.17 11.76 -0.71
C SER A 8 2.65 12.02 -0.44
N SER A 9 2.96 13.16 0.18
CA SER A 9 4.30 13.58 0.55
C SER A 9 4.24 14.39 1.86
N PRO A 10 5.23 14.31 2.77
CA PRO A 10 6.43 13.47 2.68
C PRO A 10 6.14 11.98 2.80
N VAL A 11 6.99 11.17 2.19
CA VAL A 11 6.85 9.71 2.21
C VAL A 11 7.57 9.13 3.43
N VAL A 12 6.94 8.15 4.07
CA VAL A 12 7.57 7.30 5.10
C VAL A 12 8.13 6.06 4.41
N THR A 13 9.40 5.82 4.58
CA THR A 13 10.13 4.67 4.02
C THR A 13 10.75 3.84 5.14
N VAL A 14 11.09 2.59 4.83
CA VAL A 14 11.84 1.71 5.74
C VAL A 14 13.07 1.17 5.04
N GLY A 15 14.09 0.78 5.82
CA GLY A 15 15.23 0.05 5.29
C GLY A 15 14.95 -1.43 5.17
N ALA A 16 15.65 -2.11 4.27
CA ALA A 16 15.54 -3.57 4.14
C ALA A 16 15.90 -4.30 5.45
N TRP A 17 16.73 -3.71 6.28
CA TRP A 17 17.14 -4.21 7.61
C TRP A 17 16.14 -3.91 8.74
N THR A 18 15.13 -3.09 8.48
CA THR A 18 14.12 -2.73 9.48
C THR A 18 13.40 -3.98 9.98
N PRO A 19 13.22 -4.15 11.30
CA PRO A 19 12.45 -5.26 11.85
C PRO A 19 11.01 -5.26 11.34
N VAL A 20 10.48 -6.44 11.08
CA VAL A 20 9.07 -6.62 10.62
C VAL A 20 8.08 -5.97 11.59
N GLU A 21 8.31 -6.09 12.91
CA GLU A 21 7.44 -5.47 13.91
C GLU A 21 7.40 -3.95 13.77
N THR A 22 8.53 -3.31 13.50
CA THR A 22 8.59 -1.86 13.29
C THR A 22 7.75 -1.44 12.07
N ALA A 23 7.84 -2.20 10.98
CA ALA A 23 7.02 -1.94 9.79
C ALA A 23 5.52 -2.11 10.07
N VAL A 24 5.14 -3.12 10.85
CA VAL A 24 3.74 -3.32 11.28
C VAL A 24 3.23 -2.10 12.05
N HIS A 25 3.98 -1.61 13.03
CA HIS A 25 3.60 -0.42 13.79
C HIS A 25 3.48 0.82 12.91
N LEU A 26 4.41 1.03 11.98
CA LEU A 26 4.34 2.16 11.05
C LEU A 26 3.09 2.12 10.17
N LEU A 27 2.69 0.94 9.68
CA LEU A 27 1.47 0.80 8.89
C LEU A 27 0.22 1.05 9.73
N VAL A 28 0.13 0.42 10.90
CA VAL A 28 -1.07 0.51 11.77
C VAL A 28 -1.24 1.92 12.34
N ASP A 29 -0.19 2.49 12.90
CA ASP A 29 -0.26 3.78 13.59
C ASP A 29 -0.53 4.95 12.65
N ASN A 30 -0.11 4.86 11.39
CA ASN A 30 -0.31 5.89 10.38
C ASN A 30 -1.43 5.58 9.37
N GLY A 31 -2.04 4.41 9.44
CA GLY A 31 -3.07 3.98 8.49
C GLY A 31 -2.54 3.80 7.06
N PHE A 32 -1.28 3.46 6.92
CA PHE A 32 -0.66 3.17 5.63
C PHE A 32 -0.99 1.74 5.18
N THR A 33 -1.01 1.51 3.87
CA THR A 33 -1.21 0.17 3.28
C THR A 33 0.06 -0.45 2.76
N ALA A 34 1.09 0.36 2.54
CA ALA A 34 2.39 -0.06 2.04
C ALA A 34 3.48 0.94 2.43
N LEU A 35 4.72 0.47 2.49
CA LEU A 35 5.92 1.27 2.74
C LEU A 35 6.96 0.95 1.67
N PRO A 36 7.52 1.96 0.98
CA PRO A 36 8.68 1.77 0.14
C PRO A 36 9.89 1.34 0.97
N VAL A 37 10.67 0.40 0.44
CA VAL A 37 11.84 -0.17 1.09
C VAL A 37 13.10 0.31 0.39
N LEU A 38 14.04 0.82 1.16
CA LEU A 38 15.30 1.37 0.68
C LEU A 38 16.47 0.48 1.09
N ASP A 39 17.53 0.50 0.27
CA ASP A 39 18.83 -0.05 0.63
C ASP A 39 19.69 0.96 1.42
N GLU A 40 20.93 0.58 1.73
CA GLU A 40 21.89 1.41 2.47
C GLU A 40 22.27 2.71 1.70
N ASP A 41 22.13 2.70 0.37
CA ASP A 41 22.38 3.85 -0.50
C ASP A 41 21.11 4.72 -0.71
N ASN A 42 20.05 4.48 0.05
CA ASN A 42 18.73 5.14 -0.09
C ASN A 42 18.06 4.93 -1.46
N ARG A 43 18.32 3.80 -2.10
CA ARG A 43 17.67 3.42 -3.35
C ARG A 43 16.45 2.57 -3.07
N LEU A 44 15.40 2.76 -3.86
CA LEU A 44 14.21 1.92 -3.80
C LEU A 44 14.55 0.50 -4.26
N VAL A 45 14.41 -0.47 -3.37
CA VAL A 45 14.68 -1.89 -3.63
C VAL A 45 13.47 -2.79 -3.53
N GLY A 46 12.40 -2.32 -2.92
CA GLY A 46 11.19 -3.11 -2.75
C GLY A 46 10.04 -2.29 -2.20
N ILE A 47 8.95 -2.98 -1.96
CA ILE A 47 7.79 -2.47 -1.25
C ILE A 47 7.29 -3.53 -0.28
N VAL A 48 6.94 -3.13 0.93
CA VAL A 48 6.30 -4.00 1.91
C VAL A 48 4.86 -3.55 2.10
N THR A 49 3.93 -4.50 1.98
CA THR A 49 2.49 -4.25 2.09
C THR A 49 1.90 -4.94 3.31
N GLU A 50 0.67 -4.53 3.69
CA GLU A 50 -0.10 -5.24 4.73
C GLU A 50 -0.20 -6.74 4.42
N ALA A 51 -0.42 -7.11 3.15
CA ALA A 51 -0.52 -8.51 2.74
C ALA A 51 0.79 -9.28 2.95
N ASP A 52 1.94 -8.65 2.70
CA ASP A 52 3.25 -9.28 2.92
C ASP A 52 3.47 -9.59 4.41
N LEU A 53 3.12 -8.62 5.27
CA LEU A 53 3.24 -8.77 6.72
C LEU A 53 2.27 -9.80 7.29
N LEU A 54 1.02 -9.83 6.80
CA LEU A 54 0.02 -10.80 7.23
C LEU A 54 0.41 -12.23 6.87
N ARG A 55 0.88 -12.46 5.62
CA ARG A 55 1.34 -13.79 5.20
C ARG A 55 2.43 -14.32 6.09
N ASN A 56 3.33 -13.47 6.54
CA ASN A 56 4.44 -13.88 7.41
C ASN A 56 4.03 -14.12 8.85
N ARG A 57 3.04 -13.39 9.37
CA ARG A 57 2.57 -13.57 10.74
C ARG A 57 1.59 -14.73 10.90
N MET A 58 0.82 -15.02 9.84
CA MET A 58 -0.21 -16.07 9.84
C MET A 58 0.25 -17.36 9.17
N ALA A 59 1.49 -17.42 8.66
CA ALA A 59 2.05 -18.68 8.19
C ALA A 59 1.99 -19.70 9.35
N PRO A 60 1.43 -20.90 9.12
CA PRO A 60 1.36 -21.94 10.15
C PRO A 60 2.77 -22.19 10.71
N ASP A 61 2.89 -22.19 12.02
CA ASP A 61 4.13 -22.61 12.67
C ASP A 61 4.38 -24.07 12.31
N PRO A 62 5.43 -24.40 11.54
CA PRO A 62 5.72 -25.79 11.17
C PRO A 62 5.96 -26.68 12.39
N HIS A 63 6.15 -26.10 13.58
CA HIS A 63 6.29 -26.84 14.84
C HIS A 63 4.94 -27.21 15.50
N ARG A 64 3.80 -26.71 14.98
CA ARG A 64 2.47 -27.07 15.50
C ARG A 64 1.86 -28.33 14.91
N ILE A 65 2.41 -28.84 13.84
CA ILE A 65 2.01 -30.15 13.28
C ILE A 65 3.10 -31.12 13.66
N GLY A 66 2.82 -31.95 14.67
CA GLY A 66 3.75 -32.94 15.18
C GLY A 66 4.29 -33.83 14.07
N GLY A 67 5.56 -33.74 13.83
CA GLY A 67 6.31 -34.58 12.91
C GLY A 67 7.79 -34.28 13.08
N PHE A 68 8.46 -35.16 13.83
CA PHE A 68 9.90 -35.21 13.98
C PHE A 68 10.56 -35.27 12.59
N ASP A 69 11.17 -34.18 12.15
CA ASP A 69 12.35 -34.26 11.31
C ASP A 69 13.23 -33.02 11.53
N GLY A 70 14.28 -33.26 12.28
CA GLY A 70 15.24 -32.24 12.71
C GLY A 70 16.20 -31.82 11.61
N ARG A 71 15.75 -31.16 10.57
CA ARG A 71 16.67 -30.48 9.63
C ARG A 71 16.04 -29.24 9.00
N ARG A 72 16.63 -28.08 9.33
CA ARG A 72 16.42 -26.73 8.86
C ARG A 72 15.20 -26.04 9.48
N GLY A 73 15.44 -25.46 10.65
CA GLY A 73 14.54 -24.45 11.20
C GLY A 73 14.31 -23.36 10.18
N HIS A 74 13.09 -23.26 9.67
CA HIS A 74 12.67 -22.12 8.89
C HIS A 74 12.69 -20.92 9.83
N ARG A 75 13.75 -20.13 9.73
CA ARG A 75 13.89 -18.91 10.50
C ARG A 75 12.73 -18.01 10.14
N ARG A 76 11.94 -17.57 11.14
CA ARG A 76 10.90 -16.57 10.92
C ARG A 76 11.52 -15.33 10.28
N PRO A 77 10.89 -14.74 9.27
CA PRO A 77 11.34 -13.48 8.70
C PRO A 77 11.48 -12.45 9.81
N GLN A 78 12.63 -11.82 9.94
CA GLN A 78 12.90 -10.85 11.00
C GLN A 78 12.96 -9.42 10.48
N THR A 79 13.29 -9.26 9.20
CA THR A 79 13.47 -7.95 8.57
C THR A 79 12.50 -7.75 7.41
N VAL A 80 12.27 -6.49 7.09
CA VAL A 80 11.45 -6.09 5.94
C VAL A 80 12.00 -6.66 4.64
N GLY A 81 13.33 -6.75 4.51
CA GLY A 81 13.99 -7.36 3.34
C GLY A 81 13.62 -8.82 3.12
N ASP A 82 13.29 -9.56 4.19
CA ASP A 82 12.89 -10.97 4.09
C ASP A 82 11.47 -11.14 3.51
N VAL A 83 10.64 -10.11 3.58
CA VAL A 83 9.20 -10.18 3.28
C VAL A 83 8.76 -9.25 2.16
N MET A 84 9.57 -8.24 1.81
CA MET A 84 9.23 -7.25 0.79
C MET A 84 8.99 -7.88 -0.57
N THR A 85 8.17 -7.22 -1.38
CA THR A 85 7.96 -7.56 -2.79
C THR A 85 9.00 -6.85 -3.65
N THR A 86 9.66 -7.60 -4.53
CA THR A 86 10.62 -7.12 -5.53
C THR A 86 10.41 -7.87 -6.86
N PRO A 87 10.72 -7.26 -8.02
CA PRO A 87 11.00 -5.85 -8.25
C PRO A 87 9.79 -4.97 -7.94
N VAL A 88 10.00 -3.67 -7.76
CA VAL A 88 8.93 -2.71 -7.48
C VAL A 88 8.74 -1.78 -8.66
N GLU A 89 7.48 -1.66 -9.11
CA GLU A 89 7.09 -0.65 -10.08
C GLU A 89 7.10 0.74 -9.42
N SER A 90 7.61 1.73 -10.12
CA SER A 90 7.67 3.12 -9.65
C SER A 90 7.44 4.09 -10.81
N LEU A 91 7.05 5.30 -10.49
CA LEU A 91 6.84 6.36 -11.46
C LEU A 91 7.68 7.59 -11.13
N THR A 92 7.90 8.43 -12.13
CA THR A 92 8.50 9.75 -11.92
C THR A 92 7.44 10.78 -11.51
N PRO A 93 7.82 11.87 -10.84
CA PRO A 93 6.88 12.94 -10.48
C PRO A 93 6.14 13.56 -11.67
N GLY A 94 6.75 13.49 -12.86
CA GLY A 94 6.19 14.01 -14.11
C GLY A 94 5.27 13.03 -14.86
N ALA A 95 5.10 11.80 -14.37
CA ALA A 95 4.20 10.83 -15.00
C ALA A 95 2.74 11.27 -14.89
N ASP A 96 1.90 10.87 -15.86
CA ASP A 96 0.47 11.13 -15.79
C ASP A 96 -0.21 10.18 -14.79
N VAL A 97 -1.18 10.70 -14.05
CA VAL A 97 -1.97 9.86 -13.11
C VAL A 97 -2.80 8.80 -13.84
N ALA A 98 -3.12 9.00 -15.11
CA ALA A 98 -3.80 7.99 -15.93
C ALA A 98 -2.91 6.76 -16.15
N ASP A 99 -1.61 6.98 -16.39
CA ASP A 99 -0.63 5.89 -16.51
C ASP A 99 -0.50 5.13 -15.18
N ALA A 100 -0.48 5.87 -14.07
CA ALA A 100 -0.47 5.28 -12.73
C ALA A 100 -1.70 4.41 -12.49
N ALA A 101 -2.88 4.88 -12.87
CA ALA A 101 -4.13 4.13 -12.74
C ALA A 101 -4.09 2.85 -13.57
N GLN A 102 -3.58 2.92 -14.80
CA GLN A 102 -3.46 1.78 -15.70
C GLN A 102 -2.52 0.71 -15.12
N ILE A 103 -1.34 1.11 -14.65
CA ILE A 103 -0.37 0.21 -14.03
C ILE A 103 -0.98 -0.46 -12.78
N MET A 104 -1.67 0.31 -11.93
CA MET A 104 -2.31 -0.26 -10.74
C MET A 104 -3.39 -1.29 -11.04
N VAL A 105 -4.08 -1.15 -12.17
CA VAL A 105 -5.11 -2.10 -12.61
C VAL A 105 -4.45 -3.34 -13.23
N ASP A 106 -3.54 -3.16 -14.16
CA ASP A 106 -2.92 -4.24 -14.93
C ASP A 106 -2.04 -5.13 -14.03
N GLU A 107 -1.23 -4.53 -13.19
CA GLU A 107 -0.34 -5.24 -12.26
C GLU A 107 -1.00 -5.58 -10.92
N ARG A 108 -2.27 -5.22 -10.73
CA ARG A 108 -3.05 -5.44 -9.50
C ARG A 108 -2.40 -4.88 -8.23
N ILE A 109 -1.60 -3.85 -8.37
CA ILE A 109 -0.94 -3.17 -7.25
C ILE A 109 -1.81 -2.03 -6.70
N ARG A 110 -1.55 -1.63 -5.46
CA ARG A 110 -2.36 -0.64 -4.75
C ARG A 110 -1.60 0.63 -4.40
N CYS A 111 -0.30 0.60 -4.56
CA CYS A 111 0.60 1.68 -4.20
C CYS A 111 1.77 1.71 -5.18
N LEU A 112 2.09 2.90 -5.67
CA LEU A 112 3.23 3.17 -6.55
C LEU A 112 4.13 4.20 -5.87
N PRO A 113 5.38 3.86 -5.56
CA PRO A 113 6.37 4.84 -5.16
C PRO A 113 6.66 5.82 -6.30
N ILE A 114 6.82 7.09 -5.96
CA ILE A 114 7.23 8.14 -6.88
C ILE A 114 8.69 8.46 -6.63
N VAL A 115 9.50 8.30 -7.67
CA VAL A 115 10.97 8.40 -7.59
C VAL A 115 11.46 9.53 -8.47
N ASP A 116 12.21 10.45 -7.86
CA ASP A 116 12.92 11.51 -8.58
C ASP A 116 14.43 11.23 -8.54
N GLY A 117 14.99 10.86 -9.69
CA GLY A 117 16.36 10.39 -9.78
C GLY A 117 16.55 9.09 -8.99
N ARG A 118 17.15 9.20 -7.79
CA ARG A 118 17.38 8.06 -6.88
C ARG A 118 16.54 8.12 -5.60
N ARG A 119 15.78 9.18 -5.40
CA ARG A 119 15.05 9.43 -4.15
C ARG A 119 13.57 9.13 -4.32
N VAL A 120 13.01 8.40 -3.37
CA VAL A 120 11.57 8.29 -3.23
C VAL A 120 11.06 9.62 -2.66
N VAL A 121 10.22 10.30 -3.42
CA VAL A 121 9.70 11.63 -3.06
C VAL A 121 8.24 11.60 -2.65
N GLY A 122 7.54 10.51 -2.92
CA GLY A 122 6.14 10.34 -2.54
C GLY A 122 5.65 8.93 -2.83
N VAL A 123 4.40 8.71 -2.52
CA VAL A 123 3.65 7.51 -2.89
C VAL A 123 2.31 7.90 -3.47
N LEU A 124 1.85 7.15 -4.43
CA LEU A 124 0.54 7.28 -5.04
C LEU A 124 -0.25 5.99 -4.79
N THR A 125 -1.42 6.12 -4.19
CA THR A 125 -2.27 4.98 -3.88
C THR A 125 -3.55 4.99 -4.72
N ARG A 126 -4.24 3.85 -4.80
CA ARG A 126 -5.59 3.80 -5.43
C ARG A 126 -6.56 4.78 -4.78
N ARG A 127 -6.44 5.02 -3.48
CA ARG A 127 -7.28 5.97 -2.76
C ARG A 127 -7.03 7.40 -3.20
N ASP A 128 -5.78 7.77 -3.49
CA ASP A 128 -5.45 9.11 -4.00
C ASP A 128 -6.07 9.31 -5.39
N LEU A 129 -5.99 8.31 -6.26
CA LEU A 129 -6.63 8.34 -7.58
C LEU A 129 -8.16 8.44 -7.48
N LEU A 130 -8.78 7.70 -6.56
CA LEU A 130 -10.23 7.78 -6.35
C LEU A 130 -10.68 9.14 -5.83
N ARG A 131 -9.90 9.79 -4.98
CA ARG A 131 -10.20 11.17 -4.53
C ARG A 131 -10.24 12.15 -5.69
N LEU A 132 -9.32 12.03 -6.65
CA LEU A 132 -9.31 12.88 -7.84
C LEU A 132 -10.57 12.72 -8.69
N THR A 133 -11.12 11.50 -8.76
CA THR A 133 -12.37 11.26 -9.49
C THR A 133 -13.60 11.78 -8.73
N ALA A 134 -13.54 11.79 -7.40
CA ALA A 134 -14.62 12.30 -6.55
C ALA A 134 -14.71 13.84 -6.59
N ASP A 135 -13.56 14.51 -6.71
CA ASP A 135 -13.49 15.99 -6.80
C ASP A 135 -13.78 16.51 -8.21
N SER A 136 -13.81 15.65 -9.22
CA SER A 136 -14.26 16.00 -10.56
C SER A 136 -15.80 15.91 -10.61
N PRO A 137 -16.54 16.99 -10.86
CA PRO A 137 -17.99 16.91 -11.00
C PRO A 137 -18.32 16.04 -12.22
N SER A 138 -18.78 14.82 -11.96
CA SER A 138 -19.31 13.96 -13.01
C SER A 138 -20.52 14.64 -13.63
N PRO A 139 -20.57 14.89 -14.94
CA PRO A 139 -21.77 15.37 -15.57
C PRO A 139 -22.84 14.26 -15.49
N GLY A 140 -23.76 14.37 -14.55
CA GLY A 140 -25.05 13.68 -14.62
C GLY A 140 -25.34 12.51 -13.70
N VAL A 141 -24.57 12.24 -12.65
CA VAL A 141 -25.02 11.28 -11.62
C VAL A 141 -25.73 12.05 -10.49
N ARG A 142 -27.06 12.07 -10.52
CA ARG A 142 -27.86 12.44 -9.36
C ARG A 142 -27.50 11.50 -8.21
N PRO A 143 -27.20 12.01 -7.01
CA PRO A 143 -27.06 11.15 -5.84
C PRO A 143 -28.36 10.36 -5.64
N PRO A 144 -28.30 9.09 -5.24
CA PRO A 144 -29.49 8.33 -4.92
C PRO A 144 -30.24 9.09 -3.83
N ARG A 145 -31.53 9.35 -4.04
CA ARG A 145 -32.41 9.92 -3.02
C ARG A 145 -32.34 8.99 -1.81
N SER A 146 -31.95 9.54 -0.68
CA SER A 146 -32.03 8.84 0.59
C SER A 146 -33.47 8.37 0.83
N PRO A 147 -33.71 7.07 1.09
CA PRO A 147 -35.07 6.56 1.31
C PRO A 147 -35.62 6.80 2.72
N LEU A 148 -35.10 7.81 3.45
CA LEU A 148 -35.45 8.08 4.84
C LEU A 148 -36.07 9.45 5.08
N ARG A 149 -36.93 9.92 4.16
CA ARG A 149 -37.79 11.09 4.42
C ARG A 149 -39.22 10.88 3.93
N ASP A 150 -39.86 9.84 4.38
CA ASP A 150 -41.30 9.71 4.40
C ASP A 150 -41.71 8.78 5.54
N LEU A 151 -41.40 9.19 6.76
CA LEU A 151 -42.17 8.76 7.93
C LEU A 151 -42.96 9.96 8.36
N ASP A 152 -44.18 10.01 7.87
CA ASP A 152 -45.24 10.91 8.33
C ASP A 152 -45.44 10.72 9.85
N PRO A 153 -45.39 11.79 10.68
CA PRO A 153 -45.60 11.66 12.10
C PRO A 153 -47.06 11.66 12.52
N ASP A 154 -48.00 11.49 11.61
CA ASP A 154 -49.41 11.44 11.92
C ASP A 154 -50.05 10.14 11.44
N CYS A 155 -50.03 9.15 12.30
CA CYS A 155 -50.96 8.05 12.31
C CYS A 155 -51.44 7.79 13.74
N PRO A 156 -52.77 7.89 14.03
CA PRO A 156 -53.32 7.73 15.36
C PRO A 156 -53.25 6.31 15.90
#